data_47168a515f080e7a89f3eac1393ff4c7
#
_entry.id   47168a515f080e7a89f3eac1393ff4c7
#
_cell.length_a   1.000
_cell.length_b   1.000
_cell.length_c   1.000
_cell.angle_alpha   90.00
_cell.angle_beta   90.00
_cell.angle_gamma   90.00
#
_symmetry.space_group_name_H-M   'P 1'
#
loop_
_entity.id
_entity.type
_entity.pdbx_description
1 polymer ?
#
loop_
_entity_poly.entity_id
_entity_poly.type
_entity_poly.pdbx_seq_one_letter_code
_entity_poly.pdbx_strand_id
1 'polypeptide(L)'
;MQKGIYFKKILALFILLSVAGCSNLQSNKQRVVESYSQIASQVKLGMDKETVKKILTPSQVGLSLSQSKLPDQHKEGDTQVDILYFRSAWQRDGIVTDDEFTPYIFNDGILVAIGWTTLGGPKTQAQARPEDKIFHQRMAVFL
;
A
#
# COMPACT_ATOMS: atom_id res chain seq x y z
N MET A 1 48.97 38.60 4.36
CA MET A 1 47.82 38.55 3.39
C MET A 1 47.29 37.13 3.05
N GLN A 2 47.84 36.05 3.59
CA GLN A 2 47.40 34.69 3.26
C GLN A 2 46.23 34.12 4.09
N LYS A 3 45.92 34.68 5.27
CA LYS A 3 44.87 34.15 6.18
C LYS A 3 43.44 34.30 5.64
N GLY A 4 43.17 35.31 4.79
CA GLY A 4 41.82 35.54 4.25
C GLY A 4 41.41 34.58 3.16
N ILE A 5 42.33 33.95 2.44
CA ILE A 5 42.04 33.03 1.33
C ILE A 5 41.61 31.65 1.85
N TYR A 6 42.21 31.18 2.94
CA TYR A 6 41.85 29.92 3.58
C TYR A 6 40.50 30.02 4.26
N PHE A 7 40.16 31.12 4.88
CA PHE A 7 38.85 31.34 5.51
C PHE A 7 37.70 31.33 4.48
N LYS A 8 37.89 31.98 3.33
CA LYS A 8 36.92 31.93 2.22
C LYS A 8 36.73 30.52 1.60
N LYS A 9 37.83 29.75 1.50
CA LYS A 9 37.78 28.39 1.00
C LYS A 9 37.12 27.42 1.98
N ILE A 10 37.35 27.58 3.28
CA ILE A 10 36.70 26.79 4.34
C ILE A 10 35.21 27.13 4.43
N LEU A 11 34.85 28.42 4.32
CA LEU A 11 33.44 28.82 4.32
C LEU A 11 32.68 28.30 3.08
N ALA A 12 33.30 28.32 1.90
CA ALA A 12 32.72 27.74 0.68
C ALA A 12 32.53 26.23 0.77
N LEU A 13 33.47 25.52 1.40
CA LEU A 13 33.38 24.09 1.62
C LEU A 13 32.24 23.72 2.59
N PHE A 14 32.04 24.53 3.64
CA PHE A 14 30.96 24.36 4.61
C PHE A 14 29.57 24.59 3.98
N ILE A 15 29.44 25.53 3.04
CA ILE A 15 28.20 25.80 2.32
C ILE A 15 27.86 24.65 1.34
N LEU A 16 28.88 24.02 0.72
CA LEU A 16 28.65 22.87 -0.17
C LEU A 16 28.20 21.60 0.59
N LEU A 17 28.60 21.42 1.84
CA LEU A 17 28.16 20.25 2.65
C LEU A 17 26.73 20.37 3.17
N SER A 18 26.17 21.59 3.25
CA SER A 18 24.81 21.80 3.77
C SER A 18 23.68 21.48 2.78
N VAL A 19 23.98 21.26 1.50
CA VAL A 19 22.98 20.96 0.45
C VAL A 19 22.69 19.46 0.31
N ALA A 20 23.50 18.59 0.92
CA ALA A 20 23.33 17.13 0.83
C ALA A 20 22.34 16.55 1.84
N GLY A 21 21.67 17.37 2.64
CA GLY A 21 20.83 16.95 3.77
C GLY A 21 19.33 16.97 3.53
N CYS A 22 18.83 17.08 2.30
CA CYS A 22 17.42 16.76 2.01
C CYS A 22 17.25 15.24 1.91
N SER A 23 17.45 14.55 3.04
CA SER A 23 16.99 13.17 3.16
C SER A 23 15.46 13.18 3.00
N ASN A 24 14.98 12.61 1.91
CA ASN A 24 13.58 12.34 1.64
C ASN A 24 12.97 11.63 2.87
N LEU A 25 12.28 12.36 3.73
CA LEU A 25 11.35 11.79 4.71
C LEU A 25 10.09 11.33 3.96
N GLN A 26 10.31 10.37 3.08
CA GLN A 26 9.24 9.73 2.34
C GLN A 26 8.42 8.91 3.33
N SER A 27 7.11 9.17 3.42
CA SER A 27 6.27 8.41 4.31
C SER A 27 6.27 6.93 3.91
N ASN A 28 6.12 6.00 4.88
CA ASN A 28 6.04 4.58 4.60
C ASN A 28 4.96 4.26 3.56
N LYS A 29 3.81 4.95 3.62
CA LYS A 29 2.72 4.79 2.65
C LYS A 29 3.14 5.15 1.23
N GLN A 30 3.89 6.22 1.04
CA GLN A 30 4.37 6.63 -0.28
C GLN A 30 5.33 5.60 -0.88
N ARG A 31 6.28 5.09 -0.08
CA ARG A 31 7.20 4.02 -0.52
C ARG A 31 6.45 2.74 -0.91
N VAL A 32 5.43 2.38 -0.16
CA VAL A 32 4.57 1.23 -0.47
C VAL A 32 3.88 1.41 -1.81
N VAL A 33 3.26 2.57 -2.06
CA VAL A 33 2.57 2.86 -3.32
C VAL A 33 3.54 2.84 -4.50
N GLU A 34 4.72 3.42 -4.36
CA GLU A 34 5.75 3.41 -5.41
C GLU A 34 6.25 1.98 -5.68
N SER A 35 6.56 1.21 -4.63
CA SER A 35 6.97 -0.19 -4.75
C SER A 35 5.89 -1.03 -5.43
N TYR A 36 4.62 -0.87 -5.02
CA TYR A 36 3.48 -1.54 -5.64
C TYR A 36 3.37 -1.20 -7.14
N SER A 37 3.46 0.07 -7.51
CA SER A 37 3.33 0.50 -8.90
C SER A 37 4.37 -0.13 -9.84
N GLN A 38 5.57 -0.41 -9.33
CA GLN A 38 6.66 -1.04 -10.09
C GLN A 38 6.41 -2.52 -10.39
N ILE A 39 5.68 -3.22 -9.53
CA ILE A 39 5.53 -4.68 -9.63
C ILE A 39 4.13 -5.14 -10.01
N ALA A 40 3.11 -4.30 -9.85
CA ALA A 40 1.71 -4.67 -10.09
C ALA A 40 1.46 -5.18 -11.52
N SER A 41 2.19 -4.65 -12.51
CA SER A 41 2.08 -5.06 -13.91
C SER A 41 2.53 -6.52 -14.20
N GLN A 42 3.25 -7.13 -13.25
CA GLN A 42 3.69 -8.53 -13.36
C GLN A 42 2.53 -9.50 -13.09
N VAL A 43 1.49 -9.06 -12.37
CA VAL A 43 0.32 -9.90 -12.06
C VAL A 43 -0.60 -9.97 -13.26
N LYS A 44 -1.04 -11.19 -13.61
CA LYS A 44 -1.95 -11.48 -14.72
C LYS A 44 -3.11 -12.33 -14.23
N LEU A 45 -4.28 -12.15 -14.84
CA LEU A 45 -5.42 -13.05 -14.63
C LEU A 45 -5.01 -14.51 -14.89
N GLY A 46 -5.59 -15.43 -14.14
CA GLY A 46 -5.26 -16.85 -14.19
C GLY A 46 -4.08 -17.29 -13.31
N MET A 47 -3.36 -16.36 -12.68
CA MET A 47 -2.32 -16.71 -11.70
C MET A 47 -2.93 -17.28 -10.42
N ASP A 48 -2.25 -18.22 -9.79
CA ASP A 48 -2.61 -18.71 -8.47
C ASP A 48 -2.37 -17.67 -7.36
N LYS A 49 -3.13 -17.79 -6.29
CA LYS A 49 -3.13 -16.83 -5.16
C LYS A 49 -1.75 -16.69 -4.51
N GLU A 50 -1.02 -17.79 -4.34
CA GLU A 50 0.30 -17.76 -3.70
C GLU A 50 1.35 -17.05 -4.57
N THR A 51 1.29 -17.25 -5.89
CA THR A 51 2.15 -16.51 -6.84
C THR A 51 1.87 -15.02 -6.79
N VAL A 52 0.60 -14.60 -6.78
CA VAL A 52 0.22 -13.18 -6.66
C VAL A 52 0.69 -12.60 -5.33
N LYS A 53 0.50 -13.31 -4.21
CA LYS A 53 1.03 -12.90 -2.90
C LYS A 53 2.55 -12.74 -2.91
N LYS A 54 3.27 -13.69 -3.49
CA LYS A 54 4.73 -13.64 -3.60
C LYS A 54 5.22 -12.40 -4.35
N ILE A 55 4.51 -11.99 -5.40
CA ILE A 55 4.82 -10.78 -6.17
C ILE A 55 4.51 -9.51 -5.36
N LEU A 56 3.31 -9.41 -4.78
CA LEU A 56 2.78 -8.14 -4.26
C LEU A 56 3.12 -7.88 -2.78
N THR A 57 3.19 -8.92 -1.93
CA THR A 57 3.43 -8.74 -0.49
C THR A 57 4.71 -7.96 -0.16
N PRO A 58 5.83 -8.14 -0.88
CA PRO A 58 7.04 -7.35 -0.63
C PRO A 58 6.84 -5.84 -0.72
N SER A 59 5.91 -5.37 -1.59
CA SER A 59 5.60 -3.94 -1.71
C SER A 59 4.90 -3.36 -0.48
N GLN A 60 4.26 -4.19 0.34
CA GLN A 60 3.44 -3.77 1.48
C GLN A 60 4.23 -3.71 2.80
N VAL A 61 5.53 -4.02 2.74
CA VAL A 61 6.40 -4.01 3.93
C VAL A 61 6.46 -2.61 4.55
N GLY A 62 6.24 -2.54 5.86
CA GLY A 62 6.24 -1.28 6.63
C GLY A 62 4.86 -0.66 6.85
N LEU A 63 3.78 -1.26 6.34
CA LEU A 63 2.42 -0.88 6.71
C LEU A 63 2.07 -1.48 8.09
N SER A 64 1.42 -0.66 8.91
CA SER A 64 0.74 -1.14 10.12
C SER A 64 -0.61 -1.77 9.76
N LEU A 65 -1.21 -2.52 10.70
CA LEU A 65 -2.55 -3.09 10.52
C LEU A 65 -3.60 -2.01 10.24
N SER A 66 -3.50 -0.85 10.90
CA SER A 66 -4.40 0.28 10.65
C SER A 66 -4.24 0.94 9.27
N GLN A 67 -3.17 0.63 8.56
CA GLN A 67 -2.86 1.13 7.22
C GLN A 67 -3.10 0.07 6.13
N SER A 68 -3.49 -1.13 6.53
CA SER A 68 -3.77 -2.27 5.66
C SER A 68 -5.28 -2.53 5.63
N LYS A 69 -5.74 -3.20 4.58
CA LYS A 69 -7.11 -3.73 4.51
C LYS A 69 -7.02 -5.25 4.63
N LEU A 70 -7.82 -5.82 5.55
CA LEU A 70 -7.87 -7.26 5.75
C LEU A 70 -8.48 -7.95 4.53
N PRO A 71 -8.05 -9.18 4.23
CA PRO A 71 -8.65 -9.97 3.17
C PRO A 71 -10.08 -10.36 3.53
N ASP A 72 -10.93 -10.45 2.51
CA ASP A 72 -12.27 -11.01 2.62
C ASP A 72 -12.32 -12.42 2.04
N GLN A 73 -13.15 -13.26 2.65
CA GLN A 73 -13.39 -14.64 2.20
C GLN A 73 -14.88 -14.98 2.34
N HIS A 74 -15.45 -15.57 1.28
CA HIS A 74 -16.81 -16.06 1.32
C HIS A 74 -17.00 -17.19 0.30
N LYS A 75 -18.14 -17.87 0.36
CA LYS A 75 -18.56 -18.85 -0.66
C LYS A 75 -19.67 -18.27 -1.52
N GLU A 76 -19.54 -18.48 -2.81
CA GLU A 76 -20.58 -18.19 -3.80
C GLU A 76 -20.96 -19.51 -4.50
N GLY A 77 -22.06 -20.12 -4.03
CA GLY A 77 -22.37 -21.51 -4.38
C GLY A 77 -21.29 -22.46 -3.85
N ASP A 78 -20.69 -23.24 -4.73
CA ASP A 78 -19.58 -24.15 -4.39
C ASP A 78 -18.21 -23.53 -4.52
N THR A 79 -18.11 -22.30 -5.08
CA THR A 79 -16.85 -21.59 -5.32
C THR A 79 -16.39 -20.87 -4.06
N GLN A 80 -15.14 -21.07 -3.67
CA GLN A 80 -14.47 -20.26 -2.63
C GLN A 80 -13.97 -18.95 -3.26
N VAL A 81 -14.49 -17.84 -2.80
CA VAL A 81 -14.04 -16.50 -3.22
C VAL A 81 -13.13 -15.90 -2.17
N ASP A 82 -11.91 -15.56 -2.56
CA ASP A 82 -10.94 -14.83 -1.72
C ASP A 82 -10.66 -13.45 -2.34
N ILE A 83 -10.64 -12.40 -1.53
CA ILE A 83 -10.30 -11.06 -1.98
C ILE A 83 -9.11 -10.56 -1.15
N LEU A 84 -8.00 -10.31 -1.82
CA LEU A 84 -6.81 -9.70 -1.22
C LEU A 84 -6.73 -8.23 -1.61
N TYR A 85 -6.41 -7.37 -0.66
CA TYR A 85 -6.29 -5.94 -0.87
C TYR A 85 -4.83 -5.51 -0.72
N PHE A 86 -4.30 -4.81 -1.72
CA PHE A 86 -2.96 -4.24 -1.65
C PHE A 86 -3.06 -2.72 -1.77
N ARG A 87 -2.37 -2.00 -0.87
CA ARG A 87 -2.34 -0.55 -0.93
C ARG A 87 -1.64 -0.10 -2.21
N SER A 88 -2.38 0.62 -3.04
CA SER A 88 -1.99 1.07 -4.37
C SER A 88 -2.03 2.58 -4.55
N ALA A 89 -2.69 3.29 -3.61
CA ALA A 89 -2.75 4.74 -3.56
C ALA A 89 -2.62 5.25 -2.13
N TRP A 90 -2.37 6.55 -1.98
CA TRP A 90 -2.35 7.21 -0.69
C TRP A 90 -2.84 8.65 -0.81
N GLN A 91 -3.88 8.98 -0.05
CA GLN A 91 -4.39 10.32 0.12
C GLN A 91 -3.88 10.91 1.45
N ARG A 92 -3.48 12.19 1.42
CA ARG A 92 -2.90 12.88 2.59
C ARG A 92 -3.98 13.51 3.49
N ASP A 93 -5.14 12.85 3.61
CA ASP A 93 -6.28 13.31 4.42
C ASP A 93 -6.34 12.65 5.80
N GLY A 94 -5.46 11.69 6.08
CA GLY A 94 -5.43 10.94 7.33
C GLY A 94 -6.47 9.83 7.44
N ILE A 95 -7.31 9.65 6.40
CA ILE A 95 -8.36 8.64 6.35
C ILE A 95 -7.87 7.45 5.52
N VAL A 96 -8.27 6.25 5.87
CA VAL A 96 -8.03 5.04 5.09
C VAL A 96 -9.34 4.64 4.43
N THR A 97 -9.37 4.73 3.10
CA THR A 97 -10.56 4.47 2.27
C THR A 97 -10.29 3.36 1.26
N ASP A 98 -11.35 2.75 0.73
CA ASP A 98 -11.24 1.64 -0.21
C ASP A 98 -10.48 1.98 -1.48
N ASP A 99 -10.59 3.21 -1.97
CA ASP A 99 -9.92 3.70 -3.17
C ASP A 99 -8.38 3.82 -3.04
N GLU A 100 -7.85 3.69 -1.81
CA GLU A 100 -6.41 3.56 -1.58
C GLU A 100 -5.88 2.14 -1.80
N PHE A 101 -6.77 1.15 -2.08
CA PHE A 101 -6.41 -0.25 -2.27
C PHE A 101 -6.90 -0.77 -3.61
N THR A 102 -6.15 -1.72 -4.17
CA THR A 102 -6.57 -2.52 -5.31
C THR A 102 -6.93 -3.91 -4.82
N PRO A 103 -8.19 -4.36 -4.99
CA PRO A 103 -8.59 -5.74 -4.72
C PRO A 103 -8.13 -6.69 -5.82
N TYR A 104 -7.73 -7.88 -5.42
CA TYR A 104 -7.42 -9.03 -6.25
C TYR A 104 -8.36 -10.16 -5.86
N ILE A 105 -9.21 -10.58 -6.79
CA ILE A 105 -10.32 -11.51 -6.55
C ILE A 105 -9.94 -12.87 -7.11
N PHE A 106 -10.05 -13.90 -6.27
CA PHE A 106 -9.70 -15.26 -6.59
C PHE A 106 -10.92 -16.17 -6.44
N ASN A 107 -11.15 -17.02 -7.42
CA ASN A 107 -12.10 -18.12 -7.37
C ASN A 107 -11.30 -19.42 -7.26
N ASP A 108 -11.55 -20.21 -6.20
CA ASP A 108 -10.84 -21.45 -5.91
C ASP A 108 -9.30 -21.30 -6.02
N GLY A 109 -8.79 -20.15 -5.55
CA GLY A 109 -7.36 -19.83 -5.53
C GLY A 109 -6.78 -19.29 -6.83
N ILE A 110 -7.58 -19.12 -7.90
CA ILE A 110 -7.14 -18.56 -9.20
C ILE A 110 -7.63 -17.13 -9.35
N LEU A 111 -6.75 -16.22 -9.75
CA LEU A 111 -7.03 -14.80 -9.95
C LEU A 111 -7.99 -14.59 -11.14
N VAL A 112 -9.18 -14.10 -10.86
CA VAL A 112 -10.23 -13.88 -11.87
C VAL A 112 -10.51 -12.42 -12.17
N ALA A 113 -10.20 -11.51 -11.22
CA ALA A 113 -10.39 -10.08 -11.43
C ALA A 113 -9.39 -9.24 -10.63
N ILE A 114 -9.12 -8.02 -11.12
CA ILE A 114 -8.28 -7.01 -10.46
C ILE A 114 -9.05 -5.68 -10.48
N GLY A 115 -9.11 -5.02 -9.33
CA GLY A 115 -9.77 -3.73 -9.19
C GLY A 115 -11.23 -3.82 -8.73
N TRP A 116 -11.81 -2.67 -8.45
CA TRP A 116 -13.12 -2.54 -7.79
C TRP A 116 -14.32 -2.77 -8.72
N THR A 117 -14.14 -2.77 -10.02
CA THR A 117 -15.27 -2.86 -10.99
C THR A 117 -16.15 -4.07 -10.73
N THR A 118 -15.55 -5.24 -10.47
CA THR A 118 -16.27 -6.49 -10.18
C THR A 118 -17.02 -6.45 -8.85
N LEU A 119 -16.57 -5.61 -7.91
CA LEU A 119 -17.15 -5.45 -6.57
C LEU A 119 -18.15 -4.27 -6.48
N GLY A 120 -18.52 -3.66 -7.61
CA GLY A 120 -19.44 -2.54 -7.65
C GLY A 120 -18.83 -1.18 -7.27
N GLY A 121 -17.50 -1.07 -7.26
CA GLY A 121 -16.76 0.14 -6.94
C GLY A 121 -16.24 0.19 -5.50
N PRO A 122 -15.29 1.10 -5.19
CA PRO A 122 -14.77 1.28 -3.84
C PRO A 122 -15.84 1.91 -2.94
N LYS A 123 -15.93 1.43 -1.70
CA LYS A 123 -16.83 2.03 -0.69
C LYS A 123 -16.07 3.13 0.06
N THR A 124 -16.70 4.29 0.20
CA THR A 124 -16.22 5.34 1.11
C THR A 124 -16.61 5.00 2.55
N GLN A 125 -16.01 5.67 3.54
CA GLN A 125 -16.40 5.47 4.95
C GLN A 125 -17.90 5.74 5.21
N ALA A 126 -18.50 6.67 4.45
CA ALA A 126 -19.94 6.96 4.55
C ALA A 126 -20.81 5.83 4.01
N GLN A 127 -20.27 4.99 3.12
CA GLN A 127 -20.97 3.85 2.48
C GLN A 127 -20.67 2.52 3.20
N ALA A 128 -19.71 2.49 4.12
CA ALA A 128 -19.41 1.29 4.89
C ALA A 128 -20.59 0.96 5.82
N ARG A 129 -21.11 -0.27 5.70
CA ARG A 129 -22.20 -0.72 6.57
C ARG A 129 -21.70 -0.88 8.01
N PRO A 130 -22.58 -0.73 9.02
CA PRO A 130 -22.22 -0.92 10.43
C PRO A 130 -21.60 -2.30 10.70
N GLU A 131 -22.06 -3.36 10.05
CA GLU A 131 -21.56 -4.71 10.17
C GLU A 131 -20.11 -4.87 9.69
N ASP A 132 -19.69 -4.11 8.67
CA ASP A 132 -18.31 -4.12 8.18
C ASP A 132 -17.35 -3.57 9.26
N LYS A 133 -17.82 -2.61 10.09
CA LYS A 133 -17.05 -2.03 11.20
C LYS A 133 -16.91 -2.99 12.38
N ILE A 134 -17.95 -3.77 12.68
CA ILE A 134 -17.96 -4.73 13.79
C ILE A 134 -17.01 -5.90 13.51
N PHE A 135 -16.92 -6.36 12.26
CA PHE A 135 -16.05 -7.45 11.88
C PHE A 135 -14.57 -7.08 12.07
N HIS A 136 -14.15 -5.88 11.65
CA HIS A 136 -12.79 -5.39 11.84
C HIS A 136 -12.43 -5.20 13.33
N GLN A 137 -13.38 -4.80 14.15
CA GLN A 137 -13.18 -4.59 15.58
C GLN A 137 -13.03 -5.91 16.37
N ARG A 138 -13.72 -6.99 15.96
CA ARG A 138 -13.62 -8.32 16.59
C ARG A 138 -12.30 -9.02 16.27
N MET A 139 -11.77 -8.87 15.05
CA MET A 139 -10.49 -9.48 14.69
C MET A 139 -9.29 -8.80 15.38
N ALA A 140 -9.38 -7.51 15.67
CA ALA A 140 -8.32 -6.78 16.41
C ALA A 140 -8.20 -7.19 17.88
N VAL A 141 -9.17 -7.91 18.45
CA VAL A 141 -9.16 -8.38 19.85
C VAL A 141 -8.54 -9.79 19.98
N PHE A 142 -8.34 -10.50 18.87
CA PHE A 142 -7.80 -11.88 18.86
C PHE A 142 -6.35 -11.99 18.36
N LEU A 143 -5.65 -10.85 18.15
CA LEU A 143 -4.23 -10.76 17.84
C LEU A 143 -3.47 -10.05 18.97
#